data_2a2c8fcc42bccf6c633e685540f0ddf7
#
_entry.id   2a2c8fcc42bccf6c633e685540f0ddf7
#
_cell.length_a   1.000
_cell.length_b   1.000
_cell.length_c   1.000
_cell.angle_alpha   90.00
_cell.angle_beta   90.00
_cell.angle_gamma   90.00
#
_symmetry.space_group_name_H-M   'P 1'
#
loop_
_entity.id
_entity.type
_entity.pdbx_description
1 polymer ?
#
loop_
_entity_poly.entity_id
_entity_poly.type
_entity_poly.pdbx_seq_one_letter_code
_entity_poly.pdbx_strand_id
1 'polypeptide(L)'
;MKDELIGNESKMILHGGIISTVFDAVGGMMAMCSAVDKMIDLSTEEISSRVRNLGTISLHVDFLRPGRGEWFEVICRTTRCTNKVVFINGELKNNSGELIAVANNTYYYP
;
A
#
# COMPACT_ATOMS: atom_id res chain seq x y z
N MET A 1 3.87 11.14 -15.89
CA MET A 1 4.07 11.60 -14.48
C MET A 1 3.84 13.09 -14.43
N LYS A 2 3.05 13.54 -13.48
CA LYS A 2 2.76 14.98 -13.34
C LYS A 2 3.90 15.69 -12.63
N ASP A 3 4.16 16.95 -12.99
CA ASP A 3 5.28 17.72 -12.43
C ASP A 3 5.23 17.82 -10.91
N GLU A 4 4.05 17.99 -10.32
CA GLU A 4 3.89 18.08 -8.87
C GLU A 4 4.25 16.79 -8.12
N LEU A 5 4.35 15.66 -8.81
CA LEU A 5 4.74 14.37 -8.22
C LEU A 5 6.24 14.11 -8.31
N ILE A 6 6.97 15.00 -8.94
CA ILE A 6 8.42 14.85 -9.12
C ILE A 6 9.16 15.50 -7.95
N GLY A 7 9.88 14.66 -7.16
CA GLY A 7 10.63 15.14 -6.01
C GLY A 7 11.96 15.80 -6.35
N ASN A 8 12.50 15.48 -7.52
CA ASN A 8 13.73 16.07 -8.04
C ASN A 8 13.56 16.33 -9.53
N GLU A 9 13.15 17.53 -9.88
CA GLU A 9 12.80 17.90 -11.25
C GLU A 9 13.95 17.70 -12.24
N SER A 10 15.18 18.01 -11.83
CA SER A 10 16.34 17.89 -12.73
C SER A 10 16.64 16.44 -13.11
N LYS A 11 16.19 15.48 -12.31
CA LYS A 11 16.41 14.05 -12.55
C LYS A 11 15.14 13.30 -12.92
N MET A 12 14.00 13.96 -12.93
CA MET A 12 12.69 13.37 -13.23
C MET A 12 12.42 12.13 -12.36
N ILE A 13 12.62 12.28 -11.06
CA ILE A 13 12.45 11.19 -10.08
C ILE A 13 11.14 11.36 -9.32
N LEU A 14 10.37 10.29 -9.23
CA LEU A 14 9.13 10.26 -8.46
C LEU A 14 9.41 10.49 -6.98
N HIS A 15 8.63 11.38 -6.37
CA HIS A 15 8.80 11.78 -4.98
C HIS A 15 8.57 10.61 -4.02
N GLY A 16 9.46 10.44 -3.04
CA GLY A 16 9.37 9.34 -2.05
C GLY A 16 8.08 9.39 -1.24
N GLY A 17 7.59 10.59 -0.91
CA GLY A 17 6.31 10.75 -0.21
C GLY A 17 5.13 10.25 -1.02
N ILE A 18 5.17 10.42 -2.33
CA ILE A 18 4.13 9.90 -3.23
C ILE A 18 4.19 8.37 -3.26
N ILE A 19 5.38 7.79 -3.31
CA ILE A 19 5.54 6.33 -3.29
C ILE A 19 4.95 5.76 -2.00
N SER A 20 5.26 6.36 -0.85
CA SER A 20 4.73 5.92 0.45
C SER A 20 3.21 6.04 0.50
N THR A 21 2.66 7.13 -0.03
CA THR A 21 1.20 7.36 -0.09
C THR A 21 0.51 6.28 -0.93
N VAL A 22 1.09 5.94 -2.08
CA VAL A 22 0.54 4.91 -2.96
C VAL A 22 0.57 3.53 -2.28
N PHE A 23 1.68 3.19 -1.62
CA PHE A 23 1.76 1.93 -0.87
C PHE A 23 0.70 1.86 0.23
N ASP A 24 0.49 2.96 0.95
CA ASP A 24 -0.50 2.99 2.02
C ASP A 24 -1.93 2.87 1.46
N ALA A 25 -2.22 3.59 0.39
CA ALA A 25 -3.55 3.54 -0.23
C ALA A 25 -3.88 2.16 -0.81
N VAL A 26 -3.00 1.60 -1.63
CA VAL A 26 -3.23 0.29 -2.26
C VAL A 26 -3.17 -0.82 -1.23
N GLY A 27 -2.21 -0.75 -0.29
CA GLY A 27 -2.11 -1.71 0.81
C GLY A 27 -3.34 -1.70 1.70
N GLY A 28 -3.89 -0.51 1.97
CA GLY A 28 -5.11 -0.35 2.75
C GLY A 28 -6.32 -0.98 2.08
N MET A 29 -6.43 -0.83 0.76
CA MET A 29 -7.50 -1.48 -0.02
C MET A 29 -7.39 -3.00 0.05
N MET A 30 -6.19 -3.54 -0.08
CA MET A 30 -5.95 -4.98 0.04
C MET A 30 -6.25 -5.46 1.47
N ALA A 31 -5.87 -4.69 2.49
CA ALA A 31 -6.13 -5.01 3.88
C ALA A 31 -7.64 -5.06 4.15
N MET A 32 -8.39 -4.10 3.59
CA MET A 32 -9.84 -4.06 3.71
C MET A 32 -10.49 -5.32 3.10
N CYS A 33 -10.05 -5.72 1.91
CA CYS A 33 -10.56 -6.93 1.26
C CYS A 33 -10.27 -8.18 2.10
N SER A 34 -9.05 -8.30 2.63
CA SER A 34 -8.66 -9.42 3.47
C SER A 34 -9.45 -9.46 4.78
N ALA A 35 -9.67 -8.30 5.39
CA ALA A 35 -10.45 -8.19 6.63
C ALA A 35 -11.90 -8.60 6.40
N VAL A 36 -12.51 -8.14 5.32
CA VAL A 36 -13.91 -8.51 4.97
C VAL A 36 -14.01 -10.02 4.77
N ASP A 37 -13.08 -10.61 4.05
CA ASP A 37 -13.05 -12.05 3.82
C ASP A 37 -12.94 -12.83 5.14
N LYS A 38 -12.12 -12.34 6.05
CA LYS A 38 -11.93 -12.95 7.38
C LYS A 38 -13.20 -12.87 8.24
N MET A 39 -14.01 -11.84 8.03
CA MET A 39 -15.23 -11.57 8.80
C MET A 39 -16.49 -12.09 8.11
N ILE A 40 -16.39 -13.01 7.16
CA ILE A 40 -17.50 -13.45 6.31
C ILE A 40 -18.71 -13.94 7.11
N ASP A 41 -18.50 -14.49 8.31
CA ASP A 41 -19.56 -15.01 9.17
C ASP A 41 -20.18 -13.97 10.11
N LEU A 42 -19.67 -12.74 10.11
CA LEU A 42 -20.20 -11.67 10.94
C LEU A 42 -21.36 -10.95 10.24
N SER A 43 -22.13 -10.18 11.00
CA SER A 43 -23.20 -9.37 10.44
C SER A 43 -22.63 -8.24 9.58
N THR A 44 -23.42 -7.76 8.63
CA THR A 44 -23.03 -6.62 7.78
C THR A 44 -22.69 -5.39 8.61
N GLU A 45 -23.42 -5.16 9.70
CA GLU A 45 -23.18 -4.02 10.59
C GLU A 45 -21.83 -4.13 11.31
N GLU A 46 -21.47 -5.31 11.79
CA GLU A 46 -20.18 -5.54 12.43
C GLU A 46 -19.03 -5.39 11.44
N ILE A 47 -19.17 -5.96 10.24
CA ILE A 47 -18.16 -5.83 9.18
C ILE A 47 -17.95 -4.36 8.84
N SER A 48 -19.04 -3.63 8.60
CA SER A 48 -18.98 -2.21 8.25
C SER A 48 -18.31 -1.38 9.35
N SER A 49 -18.63 -1.63 10.61
CA SER A 49 -18.06 -0.92 11.74
C SER A 49 -16.56 -1.16 11.84
N ARG A 50 -16.12 -2.40 11.74
CA ARG A 50 -14.71 -2.75 11.88
C ARG A 50 -13.89 -2.24 10.70
N VAL A 51 -14.43 -2.32 9.49
CA VAL A 51 -13.76 -1.81 8.28
C VAL A 51 -13.61 -0.29 8.33
N ARG A 52 -14.62 0.43 8.80
CA ARG A 52 -14.54 1.89 8.95
C ARG A 52 -13.45 2.31 9.92
N ASN A 53 -13.12 1.47 10.89
CA ASN A 53 -12.11 1.75 11.89
C ASN A 53 -10.74 1.20 11.52
N LEU A 54 -10.61 0.64 10.31
CA LEU A 54 -9.33 0.16 9.82
C LEU A 54 -8.33 1.31 9.72
N GLY A 55 -7.16 1.12 10.28
CA GLY A 55 -6.12 2.12 10.29
C GLY A 55 -4.74 1.52 10.10
N THR A 56 -3.83 2.34 9.61
CA THR A 56 -2.43 1.95 9.43
C THR A 56 -1.70 2.04 10.76
N ILE A 57 -1.09 0.95 11.21
CA ILE A 57 -0.24 0.97 12.41
C ILE A 57 1.23 1.08 12.06
N SER A 58 1.65 0.56 10.94
CA SER A 58 3.02 0.74 10.48
C SER A 58 3.10 0.73 8.97
N LEU A 59 4.04 1.50 8.46
CA LEU A 59 4.34 1.59 7.04
C LEU A 59 5.85 1.65 6.92
N HIS A 60 6.45 0.58 6.41
CA HIS A 60 7.89 0.52 6.19
C HIS A 60 8.16 0.42 4.70
N VAL A 61 8.88 1.40 4.16
CA VAL A 61 9.20 1.46 2.73
C VAL A 61 10.71 1.50 2.56
N ASP A 62 11.22 0.60 1.72
CA ASP A 62 12.62 0.60 1.31
C ASP A 62 12.69 1.10 -0.13
N PHE A 63 13.43 2.17 -0.34
CA PHE A 63 13.66 2.74 -1.68
C PHE A 63 14.93 2.12 -2.25
N LEU A 64 14.76 1.25 -3.23
CA LEU A 64 15.86 0.46 -3.78
C LEU A 64 16.63 1.19 -4.88
N ARG A 65 15.95 2.09 -5.59
CA ARG A 65 16.53 2.90 -6.65
C ARG A 65 15.67 4.12 -6.92
N PRO A 66 16.19 5.15 -7.62
CA PRO A 66 15.39 6.33 -7.97
C PRO A 66 14.13 5.97 -8.76
N GLY A 67 13.02 6.63 -8.45
CA GLY A 67 11.73 6.38 -9.08
C GLY A 67 11.63 7.00 -10.48
N ARG A 68 12.39 6.48 -11.43
CA ARG A 68 12.40 6.94 -12.82
C ARG A 68 11.49 6.09 -13.69
N GLY A 69 10.75 6.74 -14.57
CA GLY A 69 9.87 6.05 -15.51
C GLY A 69 8.71 6.92 -15.92
N GLU A 70 7.96 6.45 -16.92
CA GLU A 70 6.78 7.15 -17.42
C GLU A 70 5.52 6.75 -16.67
N TRP A 71 5.47 5.50 -16.20
CA TRP A 71 4.37 5.01 -15.37
C TRP A 71 4.91 3.95 -14.42
N PHE A 72 4.14 3.71 -13.37
CA PHE A 72 4.54 2.81 -12.30
C PHE A 72 3.41 1.86 -11.95
N GLU A 73 3.78 0.66 -11.51
CA GLU A 73 2.83 -0.37 -11.10
C GLU A 73 3.09 -0.74 -9.65
N VAL A 74 2.02 -0.73 -8.85
CA VAL A 74 2.07 -1.15 -7.46
C VAL A 74 1.28 -2.44 -7.31
N ILE A 75 1.90 -3.44 -6.71
CA ILE A 75 1.25 -4.72 -6.41
C ILE A 75 1.37 -4.94 -4.91
N CYS A 76 0.24 -5.12 -4.24
CA CYS A 76 0.20 -5.45 -2.82
C CYS A 76 -0.42 -6.83 -2.62
N ARG A 77 0.12 -7.57 -1.65
CA ARG A 77 -0.35 -8.90 -1.29
C ARG A 77 -0.49 -9.01 0.21
N THR A 78 -1.47 -9.79 0.66
CA THR A 78 -1.64 -10.09 2.07
C THR A 78 -0.66 -11.20 2.46
N THR A 79 0.21 -10.89 3.41
CA THR A 79 1.15 -11.87 3.95
C THR A 79 0.47 -12.71 5.03
N ARG A 80 -0.33 -12.04 5.86
CA ARG A 80 -1.07 -12.68 6.92
C ARG A 80 -2.26 -11.81 7.33
N CYS A 81 -3.38 -12.43 7.63
CA CYS A 81 -4.55 -11.75 8.15
C CYS A 81 -5.03 -12.47 9.41
N THR A 82 -5.04 -11.76 10.53
CA THR A 82 -5.57 -12.26 11.81
C THR A 82 -6.97 -11.65 12.03
N ASN A 83 -7.58 -11.92 13.17
CA ASN A 83 -8.90 -11.36 13.49
C ASN A 83 -8.91 -9.83 13.65
N LYS A 84 -7.75 -9.21 13.81
CA LYS A 84 -7.65 -7.76 14.06
C LYS A 84 -6.55 -7.06 13.28
N VAL A 85 -5.63 -7.80 12.68
CA VAL A 85 -4.44 -7.24 12.04
C VAL A 85 -4.23 -7.87 10.68
N VAL A 86 -3.86 -7.05 9.70
CA VAL A 86 -3.50 -7.50 8.37
C VAL A 86 -2.08 -7.06 8.06
N PHE A 87 -1.26 -7.99 7.64
CA PHE A 87 0.12 -7.74 7.20
C PHE A 87 0.16 -7.76 5.69
N ILE A 88 0.60 -6.66 5.09
CA ILE A 88 0.63 -6.46 3.64
C ILE A 88 2.08 -6.28 3.18
N ASN A 89 2.39 -6.85 2.04
CA ASN A 89 3.67 -6.69 1.37
C ASN A 89 3.39 -6.04 0.01
N GLY A 90 4.22 -5.07 -0.37
CA GLY A 90 4.03 -4.33 -1.61
C GLY A 90 5.31 -4.18 -2.41
N GLU A 91 5.15 -4.07 -3.73
CA GLU A 91 6.24 -3.78 -4.66
C GLU A 91 5.81 -2.68 -5.62
N LEU A 92 6.74 -1.78 -5.94
CA LEU A 92 6.53 -0.74 -6.94
C LEU A 92 7.59 -0.87 -8.03
N LYS A 93 7.13 -1.02 -9.26
CA LYS A 93 7.99 -1.15 -10.44
C LYS A 93 7.69 -0.04 -11.44
N ASN A 94 8.69 0.33 -12.23
CA ASN A 94 8.49 1.28 -13.32
C ASN A 94 8.08 0.54 -14.61
N ASN A 95 7.87 1.31 -15.69
CA ASN A 95 7.46 0.77 -16.99
C ASN A 95 8.49 -0.15 -17.64
N SER A 96 9.74 -0.11 -17.18
CA SER A 96 10.81 -1.01 -17.65
C SER A 96 10.91 -2.28 -16.80
N GLY A 97 10.04 -2.46 -15.80
CA GLY A 97 10.05 -3.62 -14.93
C GLY A 97 11.07 -3.57 -13.81
N GLU A 98 11.72 -2.41 -13.61
CA GLU A 98 12.68 -2.25 -12.53
C GLU A 98 11.96 -2.09 -11.19
N LEU A 99 12.42 -2.84 -10.18
CA LEU A 99 11.87 -2.73 -8.84
C LEU A 99 12.41 -1.48 -8.16
N ILE A 100 11.53 -0.49 -7.95
CA ILE A 100 11.89 0.82 -7.41
C ILE A 100 11.85 0.81 -5.88
N ALA A 101 10.82 0.20 -5.31
CA ALA A 101 10.62 0.19 -3.87
C ALA A 101 9.83 -1.04 -3.43
N VAL A 102 10.02 -1.41 -2.17
CA VAL A 102 9.24 -2.47 -1.52
C VAL A 102 8.69 -1.92 -0.22
N ALA A 103 7.57 -2.45 0.23
CA ALA A 103 6.93 -2.00 1.46
C ALA A 103 6.40 -3.17 2.28
N ASN A 104 6.39 -2.97 3.59
CA ASN A 104 5.73 -3.85 4.55
C ASN A 104 4.82 -2.97 5.41
N ASN A 105 3.53 -3.18 5.27
CA ASN A 105 2.51 -2.38 5.93
C ASN A 105 1.72 -3.26 6.91
N THR A 106 1.31 -2.67 8.01
CA THR A 106 0.45 -3.35 8.98
C THR A 106 -0.78 -2.50 9.24
N TYR A 107 -1.94 -3.11 9.17
CA TYR A 107 -3.22 -2.45 9.37
C TYR A 107 -3.98 -3.13 10.51
N TYR A 108 -4.74 -2.32 11.24
CA TYR A 108 -5.52 -2.78 12.39
C TYR A 108 -7.00 -2.51 12.12
N TYR A 109 -7.84 -3.51 12.37
CA TYR A 109 -9.30 -3.37 12.24
C TYR A 109 -9.97 -3.90 13.50
N PRO A 110 -10.12 -3.03 14.52
CA PRO A 110 -10.62 -3.42 15.85
C PRO A 110 -12.08 -3.90 15.86
#